data_d242a4a5a216aea9f2a0e67d82911c88
#
_entry.id   d242a4a5a216aea9f2a0e67d82911c88
#
_cell.length_a   1.000
_cell.length_b   1.000
_cell.length_c   1.000
_cell.angle_alpha   90.00
_cell.angle_beta   90.00
_cell.angle_gamma   90.00
#
_symmetry.space_group_name_H-M   'P 1'
#
loop_
_entity.id
_entity.type
_entity.pdbx_description
1 polymer ?
#
loop_
_entity_poly.entity_id
_entity_poly.type
_entity_poly.pdbx_seq_one_letter_code
_entity_poly.pdbx_strand_id
1 'polypeptide(L)'
;MYRYETHLHTSPVSACARKTVRENLEFYRDIGYAGVFITNHFLDGNFAARNDESMSYEDKIRFYCSDFEEGEKLAKEIGIDVFFGVELSYKGTDFLVYGLGKDWFLSHPEIMDMKKSDELRFMTSEGAFIVQAHPFREKSYIDHVRLFPRCVHGVEVINASLGEFENRMADYYAGAYGLCRTAGSDNHSAGNAKRLAGVEFETPLRDVADYAARVRAGEGRLFTVDRTEEAVSMRRD
;
A
#
# COMPACT_ATOMS: atom_id res chain seq x y z
N MET A 1 17.37 8.67 10.08
CA MET A 1 15.98 8.54 9.61
C MET A 1 15.71 7.09 9.24
N TYR A 2 14.55 6.58 9.61
CA TYR A 2 14.08 5.22 9.32
C TYR A 2 13.06 5.30 8.18
N ARG A 3 13.37 4.70 7.04
CA ARG A 3 12.58 4.76 5.81
C ARG A 3 11.63 3.59 5.70
N TYR A 4 10.40 3.85 5.30
CA TYR A 4 9.37 2.83 5.10
C TYR A 4 8.73 2.96 3.73
N GLU A 5 8.65 1.81 3.04
CA GLU A 5 7.79 1.66 1.86
C GLU A 5 6.36 1.43 2.35
N THR A 6 5.44 2.25 1.93
CA THR A 6 4.06 2.18 2.43
C THR A 6 3.06 1.65 1.40
N HIS A 7 3.51 1.38 0.16
CA HIS A 7 2.66 0.88 -0.92
C HIS A 7 3.44 -0.13 -1.78
N LEU A 8 3.34 -1.41 -1.41
CA LEU A 8 4.10 -2.50 -2.02
C LEU A 8 3.20 -3.67 -2.40
N HIS A 9 3.41 -4.18 -3.61
CA HIS A 9 2.76 -5.39 -4.12
C HIS A 9 3.74 -6.55 -4.22
N THR A 10 3.27 -7.73 -3.82
CA THR A 10 4.05 -8.98 -3.84
C THR A 10 3.30 -10.08 -4.56
N SER A 11 4.05 -11.02 -5.14
CA SER A 11 3.49 -12.22 -5.74
C SER A 11 3.58 -13.40 -4.74
N PRO A 12 2.60 -14.32 -4.75
CA PRO A 12 1.56 -14.49 -5.79
C PRO A 12 0.24 -13.74 -5.55
N VAL A 13 0.06 -13.01 -4.47
CA VAL A 13 -1.25 -12.43 -4.08
C VAL A 13 -1.72 -11.34 -5.04
N SER A 14 -0.88 -10.36 -5.36
CA SER A 14 -1.17 -9.38 -6.41
C SER A 14 -0.83 -9.96 -7.78
N ALA A 15 -1.81 -10.10 -8.66
CA ALA A 15 -1.62 -10.70 -9.99
C ALA A 15 -0.66 -9.91 -10.91
N CYS A 16 -0.48 -8.61 -10.67
CA CYS A 16 0.43 -7.75 -11.40
C CYS A 16 1.85 -7.71 -10.81
N ALA A 17 2.05 -8.22 -9.59
CA ALA A 17 3.37 -8.24 -8.97
C ALA A 17 4.27 -9.30 -9.62
N ARG A 18 5.54 -8.96 -9.78
CA ARG A 18 6.55 -9.78 -10.48
C ARG A 18 7.60 -10.37 -9.54
N LYS A 19 7.54 -10.01 -8.27
CA LYS A 19 8.54 -10.38 -7.28
C LYS A 19 7.88 -10.92 -6.03
N THR A 20 8.50 -11.98 -5.49
CA THR A 20 8.07 -12.63 -4.25
C THR A 20 8.27 -11.71 -3.05
N VAL A 21 7.71 -12.10 -1.91
CA VAL A 21 7.93 -11.43 -0.63
C VAL A 21 9.43 -11.36 -0.32
N ARG A 22 10.15 -12.49 -0.36
CA ARG A 22 11.59 -12.55 -0.08
C ARG A 22 12.39 -11.58 -0.95
N GLU A 23 12.21 -11.60 -2.27
CA GLU A 23 12.92 -10.73 -3.20
C GLU A 23 12.68 -9.24 -2.91
N ASN A 24 11.45 -8.88 -2.52
CA ASN A 24 11.14 -7.51 -2.13
C ASN A 24 11.81 -7.13 -0.79
N LEU A 25 11.72 -7.97 0.24
CA LEU A 25 12.30 -7.67 1.55
C LEU A 25 13.82 -7.54 1.46
N GLU A 26 14.50 -8.45 0.78
CA GLU A 26 15.95 -8.37 0.55
C GLU A 26 16.33 -7.09 -0.20
N PHE A 27 15.57 -6.76 -1.25
CA PHE A 27 15.78 -5.53 -2.01
C PHE A 27 15.67 -4.27 -1.15
N TYR A 28 14.57 -4.11 -0.39
CA TYR A 28 14.34 -2.91 0.44
C TYR A 28 15.35 -2.80 1.59
N ARG A 29 15.72 -3.93 2.23
CA ARG A 29 16.81 -3.95 3.21
C ARG A 29 18.12 -3.47 2.61
N ASP A 30 18.51 -3.99 1.43
CA ASP A 30 19.79 -3.71 0.79
C ASP A 30 19.96 -2.24 0.39
N ILE A 31 18.86 -1.54 0.17
CA ILE A 31 18.86 -0.10 -0.14
C ILE A 31 18.56 0.77 1.09
N GLY A 32 18.56 0.18 2.30
CA GLY A 32 18.54 0.88 3.57
C GLY A 32 17.15 1.31 4.07
N TYR A 33 16.07 0.62 3.65
CA TYR A 33 14.77 0.78 4.27
C TYR A 33 14.71 0.04 5.61
N ALA A 34 14.02 0.63 6.59
CA ALA A 34 13.76 0.02 7.88
C ALA A 34 12.60 -0.97 7.84
N GLY A 35 11.63 -0.74 6.96
CA GLY A 35 10.47 -1.62 6.83
C GLY A 35 9.64 -1.37 5.59
N VAL A 36 8.70 -2.29 5.37
CA VAL A 36 7.75 -2.25 4.27
C VAL A 36 6.33 -2.56 4.76
N PHE A 37 5.34 -1.94 4.15
CA PHE A 37 3.94 -2.32 4.26
C PHE A 37 3.56 -3.14 3.02
N ILE A 38 3.19 -4.39 3.20
CA ILE A 38 2.65 -5.22 2.12
C ILE A 38 1.17 -4.85 1.97
N THR A 39 0.85 -4.20 0.85
CA THR A 39 -0.49 -3.65 0.54
C THR A 39 -1.02 -4.24 -0.76
N ASN A 40 -1.03 -5.56 -0.86
CA ASN A 40 -1.50 -6.25 -2.05
C ASN A 40 -2.93 -5.82 -2.43
N HIS A 41 -3.27 -5.94 -3.71
CA HIS A 41 -4.64 -5.73 -4.18
C HIS A 41 -5.61 -6.69 -3.50
N PHE A 42 -6.65 -6.12 -2.89
CA PHE A 42 -7.69 -6.89 -2.24
C PHE A 42 -8.60 -7.61 -3.26
N LEU A 43 -9.57 -8.35 -2.77
CA LEU A 43 -10.45 -9.21 -3.55
C LEU A 43 -11.23 -8.49 -4.67
N ASP A 44 -11.46 -7.19 -4.51
CA ASP A 44 -12.10 -6.30 -5.49
C ASP A 44 -11.13 -5.72 -6.53
N GLY A 45 -9.82 -5.84 -6.29
CA GLY A 45 -8.73 -5.34 -7.13
C GLY A 45 -8.13 -6.38 -8.07
N ASN A 46 -6.84 -6.20 -8.39
CA ASN A 46 -6.05 -7.11 -9.20
C ASN A 46 -5.47 -8.28 -8.37
N PHE A 47 -6.35 -8.95 -7.65
CA PHE A 47 -6.07 -10.09 -6.80
C PHE A 47 -5.97 -11.36 -7.64
N ALA A 48 -4.97 -12.20 -7.40
CA ALA A 48 -4.69 -13.38 -8.24
C ALA A 48 -5.84 -14.41 -8.28
N ALA A 49 -6.51 -14.62 -7.15
CA ALA A 49 -7.66 -15.54 -7.05
C ALA A 49 -9.03 -14.85 -7.18
N ARG A 50 -9.08 -13.63 -7.73
CA ARG A 50 -10.32 -12.84 -7.83
C ARG A 50 -11.47 -13.62 -8.49
N ASN A 51 -11.19 -14.28 -9.60
CA ASN A 51 -12.17 -14.97 -10.42
C ASN A 51 -12.21 -16.48 -10.14
N ASP A 52 -11.55 -16.95 -9.09
CA ASP A 52 -11.63 -18.37 -8.71
C ASP A 52 -12.91 -18.62 -7.92
N GLU A 53 -13.90 -19.21 -8.61
CA GLU A 53 -15.21 -19.56 -8.03
C GLU A 53 -15.15 -20.79 -7.12
N SER A 54 -14.06 -21.55 -7.14
CA SER A 54 -13.87 -22.70 -6.24
C SER A 54 -13.46 -22.29 -4.83
N MET A 55 -12.93 -21.08 -4.67
CA MET A 55 -12.51 -20.54 -3.38
C MET A 55 -13.65 -19.80 -2.68
N SER A 56 -13.91 -20.17 -1.43
CA SER A 56 -14.78 -19.39 -0.54
C SER A 56 -14.17 -18.02 -0.22
N TYR A 57 -14.98 -17.10 0.33
CA TYR A 57 -14.47 -15.82 0.85
C TYR A 57 -13.34 -16.05 1.86
N GLU A 58 -13.54 -16.98 2.80
CA GLU A 58 -12.56 -17.31 3.82
C GLU A 58 -11.24 -17.82 3.21
N ASP A 59 -11.30 -18.71 2.20
CA ASP A 59 -10.11 -19.20 1.50
C ASP A 59 -9.38 -18.06 0.79
N LYS A 60 -10.12 -17.15 0.17
CA LYS A 60 -9.54 -15.95 -0.47
C LYS A 60 -8.84 -15.05 0.53
N ILE A 61 -9.42 -14.81 1.72
CA ILE A 61 -8.76 -14.04 2.79
C ILE A 61 -7.51 -14.74 3.29
N ARG A 62 -7.55 -16.08 3.50
CA ARG A 62 -6.37 -16.84 3.89
C ARG A 62 -5.25 -16.74 2.85
N PHE A 63 -5.58 -16.87 1.59
CA PHE A 63 -4.62 -16.70 0.50
C PHE A 63 -4.12 -15.25 0.42
N TYR A 64 -4.99 -14.27 0.57
CA TYR A 64 -4.62 -12.84 0.61
C TYR A 64 -3.55 -12.55 1.66
N CYS A 65 -3.71 -13.08 2.86
CA CYS A 65 -2.79 -12.85 3.97
C CYS A 65 -1.50 -13.67 3.88
N SER A 66 -1.39 -14.64 2.97
CA SER A 66 -0.24 -15.56 2.92
C SER A 66 1.09 -14.85 2.67
N ASP A 67 1.11 -13.81 1.82
CA ASP A 67 2.33 -13.03 1.54
C ASP A 67 2.79 -12.26 2.78
N PHE A 68 1.86 -11.67 3.53
CA PHE A 68 2.21 -11.00 4.79
C PHE A 68 2.71 -12.00 5.83
N GLU A 69 2.05 -13.16 6.00
CA GLU A 69 2.47 -14.20 6.94
C GLU A 69 3.84 -14.79 6.58
N GLU A 70 4.18 -14.88 5.29
CA GLU A 70 5.53 -15.20 4.82
C GLU A 70 6.51 -14.09 5.20
N GLY A 71 6.13 -12.83 4.96
CA GLY A 71 6.93 -11.65 5.29
C GLY A 71 7.26 -11.57 6.77
N GLU A 72 6.31 -11.82 7.68
CA GLU A 72 6.55 -11.86 9.12
C GLU A 72 7.59 -12.91 9.52
N LYS A 73 7.55 -14.09 8.88
CA LYS A 73 8.54 -15.16 9.13
C LYS A 73 9.94 -14.76 8.66
N LEU A 74 10.02 -14.09 7.50
CA LEU A 74 11.28 -13.67 6.87
C LEU A 74 11.86 -12.41 7.51
N ALA A 75 11.04 -11.56 8.15
CA ALA A 75 11.43 -10.26 8.70
C ALA A 75 12.67 -10.33 9.60
N LYS A 76 12.69 -11.27 10.53
CA LYS A 76 13.83 -11.46 11.46
C LYS A 76 15.09 -11.99 10.77
N GLU A 77 14.94 -12.89 9.80
CA GLU A 77 16.06 -13.45 9.03
C GLU A 77 16.73 -12.38 8.18
N ILE A 78 15.91 -11.58 7.51
CA ILE A 78 16.37 -10.55 6.56
C ILE A 78 16.80 -9.28 7.29
N GLY A 79 16.24 -8.98 8.46
CA GLY A 79 16.53 -7.77 9.24
C GLY A 79 15.80 -6.52 8.71
N ILE A 80 14.52 -6.65 8.41
CA ILE A 80 13.63 -5.56 7.96
C ILE A 80 12.25 -5.72 8.59
N ASP A 81 11.60 -4.63 8.99
CA ASP A 81 10.25 -4.67 9.52
C ASP A 81 9.22 -4.91 8.42
N VAL A 82 8.18 -5.70 8.73
CA VAL A 82 7.08 -5.99 7.81
C VAL A 82 5.75 -5.66 8.48
N PHE A 83 4.94 -4.86 7.80
CA PHE A 83 3.64 -4.43 8.28
C PHE A 83 2.54 -4.83 7.30
N PHE A 84 1.36 -5.12 7.86
CA PHE A 84 0.19 -5.46 7.07
C PHE A 84 -0.58 -4.23 6.62
N GLY A 85 -0.98 -4.21 5.36
CA GLY A 85 -1.93 -3.29 4.78
C GLY A 85 -2.72 -3.95 3.66
N VAL A 86 -3.68 -3.22 3.14
CA VAL A 86 -4.57 -3.69 2.07
C VAL A 86 -4.75 -2.57 1.05
N GLU A 87 -4.73 -2.86 -0.24
CA GLU A 87 -5.20 -1.93 -1.26
C GLU A 87 -6.57 -2.37 -1.78
N LEU A 88 -7.63 -1.67 -1.34
CA LEU A 88 -8.99 -1.83 -1.86
C LEU A 88 -9.13 -1.10 -3.20
N SER A 89 -9.90 -1.67 -4.13
CA SER A 89 -10.17 -1.06 -5.43
C SER A 89 -11.64 -0.71 -5.61
N TYR A 90 -11.91 0.40 -6.28
CA TYR A 90 -13.25 0.82 -6.65
C TYR A 90 -13.26 1.61 -7.96
N LYS A 91 -13.60 0.95 -9.06
CA LYS A 91 -13.76 1.60 -10.38
C LYS A 91 -12.56 2.46 -10.79
N GLY A 92 -11.34 1.96 -10.59
CA GLY A 92 -10.09 2.65 -10.88
C GLY A 92 -9.65 3.66 -9.83
N THR A 93 -10.28 3.68 -8.66
CA THR A 93 -9.88 4.44 -7.48
C THR A 93 -9.48 3.44 -6.41
N ASP A 94 -8.34 3.65 -5.75
CA ASP A 94 -7.79 2.70 -4.81
C ASP A 94 -7.56 3.34 -3.43
N PHE A 95 -7.58 2.50 -2.38
CA PHE A 95 -7.45 2.94 -0.98
C PHE A 95 -6.51 2.00 -0.24
N LEU A 96 -5.48 2.58 0.38
CA LEU A 96 -4.62 1.87 1.30
C LEU A 96 -5.27 1.86 2.69
N VAL A 97 -5.50 0.68 3.22
CA VAL A 97 -6.11 0.45 4.53
C VAL A 97 -5.08 -0.17 5.46
N TYR A 98 -4.86 0.44 6.60
CA TYR A 98 -3.93 0.01 7.62
C TYR A 98 -4.65 -0.16 8.95
N GLY A 99 -4.19 -1.13 9.77
CA GLY A 99 -4.68 -1.32 11.14
C GLY A 99 -5.77 -2.37 11.32
N LEU A 100 -6.30 -2.95 10.23
CA LEU A 100 -7.18 -4.12 10.30
C LEU A 100 -6.37 -5.37 9.92
N GLY A 101 -6.56 -6.47 10.66
CA GLY A 101 -5.84 -7.71 10.44
C GLY A 101 -6.70 -8.82 9.82
N LYS A 102 -6.08 -9.96 9.58
CA LYS A 102 -6.72 -11.16 8.99
C LYS A 102 -8.04 -11.55 9.66
N ASP A 103 -8.05 -11.59 10.99
CA ASP A 103 -9.24 -12.03 11.74
C ASP A 103 -10.41 -11.06 11.55
N TRP A 104 -10.12 -9.76 11.42
CA TRP A 104 -11.14 -8.77 11.11
C TRP A 104 -11.77 -9.06 9.73
N PHE A 105 -10.93 -9.24 8.69
CA PHE A 105 -11.43 -9.54 7.36
C PHE A 105 -12.21 -10.85 7.30
N LEU A 106 -11.76 -11.89 8.00
CA LEU A 106 -12.49 -13.16 8.09
C LEU A 106 -13.89 -13.00 8.73
N SER A 107 -14.03 -12.07 9.67
CA SER A 107 -15.28 -11.84 10.40
C SER A 107 -16.26 -10.91 9.70
N HIS A 108 -15.84 -10.22 8.61
CA HIS A 108 -16.64 -9.19 7.94
C HIS A 108 -16.74 -9.38 6.43
N PRO A 109 -17.33 -10.52 5.96
CA PRO A 109 -17.53 -10.73 4.53
C PRO A 109 -18.50 -9.73 3.88
N GLU A 110 -19.38 -9.11 4.67
CA GLU A 110 -20.37 -8.12 4.22
C GLU A 110 -19.76 -6.87 3.60
N ILE A 111 -18.48 -6.57 3.84
CA ILE A 111 -17.79 -5.43 3.23
C ILE A 111 -17.80 -5.49 1.70
N MET A 112 -17.80 -6.72 1.14
CA MET A 112 -17.83 -6.91 -0.32
C MET A 112 -19.10 -6.41 -0.98
N ASP A 113 -20.20 -6.31 -0.23
CA ASP A 113 -21.52 -5.88 -0.72
C ASP A 113 -21.86 -4.43 -0.32
N MET A 114 -20.98 -3.78 0.45
CA MET A 114 -21.20 -2.41 0.89
C MET A 114 -20.95 -1.40 -0.23
N LYS A 115 -21.64 -0.24 -0.17
CA LYS A 115 -21.23 0.93 -0.94
C LYS A 115 -19.85 1.38 -0.45
N LYS A 116 -18.95 1.73 -1.36
CA LYS A 116 -17.57 2.07 -1.01
C LYS A 116 -17.45 3.12 0.11
N SER A 117 -18.27 4.15 0.10
CA SER A 117 -18.25 5.16 1.18
C SER A 117 -18.68 4.63 2.54
N ASP A 118 -19.59 3.66 2.58
CA ASP A 118 -20.08 3.07 3.82
C ASP A 118 -19.07 2.04 4.34
N GLU A 119 -18.46 1.25 3.45
CA GLU A 119 -17.34 0.36 3.72
C GLU A 119 -16.16 1.10 4.35
N LEU A 120 -15.70 2.21 3.75
CA LEU A 120 -14.59 3.00 4.28
C LEU A 120 -14.91 3.60 5.67
N ARG A 121 -16.16 4.08 5.89
CA ARG A 121 -16.57 4.57 7.20
C ARG A 121 -16.67 3.46 8.24
N PHE A 122 -17.17 2.29 7.85
CA PHE A 122 -17.21 1.12 8.72
C PHE A 122 -15.80 0.70 9.15
N MET A 123 -14.89 0.52 8.19
CA MET A 123 -13.49 0.22 8.52
C MET A 123 -12.84 1.27 9.42
N THR A 124 -13.18 2.56 9.21
CA THR A 124 -12.72 3.64 10.08
C THR A 124 -13.24 3.50 11.50
N SER A 125 -14.51 3.13 11.69
CA SER A 125 -15.08 2.90 13.04
C SER A 125 -14.47 1.72 13.77
N GLU A 126 -13.89 0.77 13.01
CA GLU A 126 -13.15 -0.39 13.50
C GLU A 126 -11.64 -0.10 13.73
N GLY A 127 -11.22 1.15 13.57
CA GLY A 127 -9.86 1.60 13.87
C GLY A 127 -8.90 1.68 12.68
N ALA A 128 -9.39 1.46 11.46
CA ALA A 128 -8.54 1.61 10.27
C ALA A 128 -8.01 3.04 10.08
N PHE A 129 -6.78 3.13 9.61
CA PHE A 129 -6.23 4.34 8.99
C PHE A 129 -6.28 4.17 7.48
N ILE A 130 -7.05 5.02 6.79
CA ILE A 130 -7.34 4.91 5.36
C ILE A 130 -6.72 6.06 4.60
N VAL A 131 -5.98 5.74 3.55
CA VAL A 131 -5.33 6.69 2.64
C VAL A 131 -5.89 6.47 1.23
N GLN A 132 -6.36 7.52 0.56
CA GLN A 132 -6.68 7.40 -0.86
C GLN A 132 -5.38 7.34 -1.67
N ALA A 133 -5.15 6.19 -2.30
CA ALA A 133 -3.97 5.94 -3.13
C ALA A 133 -4.09 6.70 -4.46
N HIS A 134 -2.99 7.26 -4.93
CA HIS A 134 -2.82 7.88 -6.27
C HIS A 134 -4.12 8.42 -6.91
N PRO A 135 -4.87 9.34 -6.27
CA PRO A 135 -6.25 9.71 -6.63
C PRO A 135 -6.42 10.33 -8.02
N PHE A 136 -5.33 10.77 -8.64
CA PHE A 136 -5.31 11.38 -9.98
C PHE A 136 -4.60 10.52 -11.02
N ARG A 137 -4.39 9.23 -10.73
CA ARG A 137 -3.82 8.29 -11.72
C ARG A 137 -4.68 8.25 -12.98
N GLU A 138 -4.04 8.48 -14.13
CA GLU A 138 -4.67 8.39 -15.44
C GLU A 138 -4.36 7.06 -16.12
N LYS A 139 -5.40 6.33 -16.48
CA LYS A 139 -5.32 5.10 -17.29
C LYS A 139 -6.55 5.00 -18.16
N SER A 140 -6.44 4.33 -19.31
CA SER A 140 -7.51 4.21 -20.31
C SER A 140 -8.81 3.56 -19.78
N TYR A 141 -8.73 2.82 -18.68
CA TYR A 141 -9.89 2.19 -18.03
C TYR A 141 -10.53 3.05 -16.94
N ILE A 142 -9.95 4.21 -16.62
CA ILE A 142 -10.51 5.17 -15.64
C ILE A 142 -11.33 6.20 -16.39
N ASP A 143 -12.63 6.16 -16.19
CA ASP A 143 -13.59 7.04 -16.89
C ASP A 143 -13.71 8.44 -16.25
N HIS A 144 -13.43 8.57 -14.95
CA HIS A 144 -13.42 9.85 -14.24
C HIS A 144 -12.73 9.74 -12.87
N VAL A 145 -12.20 10.85 -12.40
CA VAL A 145 -11.62 10.98 -11.06
C VAL A 145 -12.71 10.88 -9.99
N ARG A 146 -12.46 10.06 -8.97
CA ARG A 146 -13.35 9.89 -7.81
C ARG A 146 -12.58 10.24 -6.54
N LEU A 147 -13.08 11.23 -5.80
CA LEU A 147 -12.46 11.69 -4.56
C LEU A 147 -13.37 11.41 -3.37
N PHE A 148 -12.78 10.94 -2.26
CA PHE A 148 -13.48 10.53 -1.05
C PHE A 148 -13.02 11.30 0.20
N PRO A 149 -12.99 12.65 0.19
CA PRO A 149 -12.34 13.43 1.24
C PRO A 149 -12.98 13.30 2.63
N ARG A 150 -14.19 12.75 2.71
CA ARG A 150 -14.93 12.55 3.96
C ARG A 150 -14.95 11.10 4.43
N CYS A 151 -14.19 10.23 3.74
CA CYS A 151 -14.15 8.80 4.03
C CYS A 151 -12.71 8.31 4.24
N VAL A 152 -11.71 9.19 4.08
CA VAL A 152 -10.29 8.87 4.22
C VAL A 152 -9.60 9.82 5.20
N HIS A 153 -8.51 9.39 5.77
CA HIS A 153 -7.69 10.17 6.70
C HIS A 153 -6.55 10.88 5.98
N GLY A 154 -6.08 10.31 4.89
CA GLY A 154 -4.94 10.82 4.14
C GLY A 154 -5.04 10.58 2.65
N VAL A 155 -4.05 11.11 1.94
CA VAL A 155 -3.86 10.99 0.50
C VAL A 155 -2.41 10.60 0.24
N GLU A 156 -2.18 9.65 -0.66
CA GLU A 156 -0.88 9.38 -1.23
C GLU A 156 -0.57 10.50 -2.23
N VAL A 157 0.14 11.52 -1.73
CA VAL A 157 0.48 12.71 -2.52
C VAL A 157 1.73 12.50 -3.38
N ILE A 158 2.53 11.48 -3.06
CA ILE A 158 3.65 11.02 -3.87
C ILE A 158 3.48 9.53 -4.10
N ASN A 159 3.18 9.16 -5.34
CA ASN A 159 3.28 7.80 -5.84
C ASN A 159 4.43 7.75 -6.84
N ALA A 160 5.45 6.90 -6.60
CA ALA A 160 6.65 6.88 -7.43
C ALA A 160 6.42 6.33 -8.84
N SER A 161 5.32 5.60 -9.06
CA SER A 161 4.93 5.08 -10.38
C SER A 161 4.26 6.13 -11.28
N LEU A 162 3.92 7.31 -10.72
CA LEU A 162 3.21 8.39 -11.42
C LEU A 162 4.11 9.59 -11.74
N GLY A 163 3.58 10.45 -12.60
CA GLY A 163 4.22 11.70 -12.98
C GLY A 163 4.04 12.82 -11.96
N GLU A 164 4.73 13.93 -12.22
CA GLU A 164 4.68 15.10 -11.36
C GLU A 164 3.28 15.75 -11.31
N PHE A 165 2.55 15.69 -12.44
CA PHE A 165 1.23 16.30 -12.53
C PHE A 165 0.23 15.63 -11.59
N GLU A 166 0.12 14.30 -11.64
CA GLU A 166 -0.80 13.52 -10.80
C GLU A 166 -0.46 13.70 -9.31
N ASN A 167 0.82 13.64 -8.96
CA ASN A 167 1.29 13.84 -7.58
C ASN A 167 0.99 15.25 -7.07
N ARG A 168 1.20 16.28 -7.90
CA ARG A 168 0.87 17.66 -7.53
C ARG A 168 -0.63 17.86 -7.34
N MET A 169 -1.47 17.26 -8.18
CA MET A 169 -2.93 17.32 -8.01
C MET A 169 -3.38 16.61 -6.73
N ALA A 170 -2.74 15.49 -6.37
CA ALA A 170 -2.99 14.79 -5.11
C ALA A 170 -2.61 15.65 -3.89
N ASP A 171 -1.52 16.39 -3.96
CA ASP A 171 -1.11 17.31 -2.89
C ASP A 171 -2.08 18.50 -2.74
N TYR A 172 -2.55 19.09 -3.82
CA TYR A 172 -3.61 20.11 -3.79
C TYR A 172 -4.90 19.58 -3.15
N TYR A 173 -5.29 18.36 -3.53
CA TYR A 173 -6.46 17.70 -2.95
C TYR A 173 -6.29 17.49 -1.43
N ALA A 174 -5.16 16.97 -0.99
CA ALA A 174 -4.87 16.80 0.42
C ALA A 174 -4.93 18.13 1.18
N GLY A 175 -4.32 19.19 0.64
CA GLY A 175 -4.34 20.52 1.24
C GLY A 175 -5.74 21.14 1.31
N ALA A 176 -6.54 21.01 0.24
CA ALA A 176 -7.88 21.56 0.17
C ALA A 176 -8.86 20.98 1.22
N TYR A 177 -8.63 19.72 1.64
CA TYR A 177 -9.49 19.02 2.61
C TYR A 177 -8.83 18.77 3.97
N GLY A 178 -7.61 19.26 4.19
CA GLY A 178 -6.88 19.06 5.46
C GLY A 178 -6.55 17.59 5.74
N LEU A 179 -6.29 16.79 4.70
CA LEU A 179 -5.97 15.37 4.80
C LEU A 179 -4.48 15.18 5.07
N CYS A 180 -4.14 14.10 5.78
CA CYS A 180 -2.75 13.69 5.97
C CYS A 180 -2.09 13.38 4.62
N ARG A 181 -0.78 13.57 4.55
CA ARG A 181 0.03 13.29 3.36
C ARG A 181 0.84 12.04 3.57
N THR A 182 0.84 11.14 2.60
CA THR A 182 1.68 9.95 2.56
C THR A 182 2.39 9.84 1.22
N ALA A 183 3.34 8.92 1.13
CA ALA A 183 4.07 8.62 -0.10
C ALA A 183 4.36 7.12 -0.15
N GLY A 184 4.24 6.51 -1.33
CA GLY A 184 4.57 5.12 -1.57
C GLY A 184 5.10 4.90 -2.99
N SER A 185 5.69 3.75 -3.24
CA SER A 185 6.23 3.45 -4.57
C SER A 185 5.21 2.82 -5.52
N ASP A 186 4.20 2.15 -4.98
CA ASP A 186 3.30 1.28 -5.77
C ASP A 186 4.14 0.27 -6.58
N ASN A 187 5.09 -0.34 -5.86
CA ASN A 187 6.13 -1.14 -6.49
C ASN A 187 5.66 -2.57 -6.72
N HIS A 188 5.76 -3.01 -7.97
CA HIS A 188 5.39 -4.35 -8.44
C HIS A 188 6.59 -5.19 -8.90
N SER A 189 7.81 -4.65 -8.83
CA SER A 189 8.96 -5.23 -9.51
C SER A 189 10.29 -5.15 -8.74
N ALA A 190 10.24 -4.89 -7.43
CA ALA A 190 11.41 -4.73 -6.56
C ALA A 190 12.49 -3.81 -7.20
N GLY A 191 13.68 -4.37 -7.42
CA GLY A 191 14.84 -3.66 -7.94
C GLY A 191 14.70 -3.06 -9.34
N ASN A 192 13.66 -3.39 -10.10
CA ASN A 192 13.44 -2.83 -11.44
C ASN A 192 12.72 -1.46 -11.42
N ALA A 193 12.23 -1.01 -10.28
CA ALA A 193 11.64 0.32 -10.13
C ALA A 193 12.71 1.41 -10.35
N LYS A 194 12.41 2.38 -11.22
CA LYS A 194 13.31 3.51 -11.53
C LYS A 194 13.25 4.61 -10.48
N ARG A 195 12.15 4.72 -9.78
CA ARG A 195 11.92 5.65 -8.68
C ARG A 195 11.25 4.92 -7.54
N LEU A 196 11.58 5.30 -6.32
CA LEU A 196 10.95 4.84 -5.11
C LEU A 196 10.49 6.04 -4.28
N ALA A 197 9.48 5.82 -3.47
CA ALA A 197 8.98 6.81 -2.51
C ALA A 197 8.63 6.12 -1.20
N GLY A 198 8.35 6.92 -0.18
CA GLY A 198 7.92 6.41 1.11
C GLY A 198 7.87 7.50 2.16
N VAL A 199 7.71 7.07 3.40
CA VAL A 199 7.70 7.95 4.57
C VAL A 199 8.88 7.61 5.47
N GLU A 200 9.61 8.62 5.95
CA GLU A 200 10.70 8.42 6.90
C GLU A 200 10.41 9.10 8.24
N PHE A 201 10.89 8.49 9.32
CA PHE A 201 10.69 8.94 10.70
C PHE A 201 12.03 9.02 11.43
N GLU A 202 12.11 9.85 12.49
CA GLU A 202 13.32 9.97 13.31
C GLU A 202 13.63 8.73 14.14
N THR A 203 12.60 7.99 14.55
CA THR A 203 12.72 6.74 15.30
C THR A 203 11.98 5.62 14.56
N PRO A 204 12.36 4.34 14.79
CA PRO A 204 11.66 3.23 14.13
C PRO A 204 10.17 3.18 14.51
N LEU A 205 9.35 2.68 13.58
CA LEU A 205 7.96 2.38 13.86
C LEU A 205 7.87 1.13 14.75
N ARG A 206 6.93 1.15 15.69
CA ARG A 206 6.66 0.00 16.56
C ARG A 206 5.65 -0.97 15.94
N ASP A 207 4.63 -0.40 15.28
CA ASP A 207 3.51 -1.13 14.68
C ASP A 207 2.73 -0.21 13.72
N VAL A 208 1.67 -0.75 13.12
CA VAL A 208 0.80 -0.02 12.19
C VAL A 208 0.03 1.12 12.89
N ALA A 209 -0.33 0.97 14.16
CA ALA A 209 -1.02 2.01 14.92
C ALA A 209 -0.09 3.21 15.19
N ASP A 210 1.19 2.94 15.47
CA ASP A 210 2.24 3.97 15.59
C ASP A 210 2.42 4.75 14.27
N TYR A 211 2.47 4.04 13.14
CA TYR A 211 2.49 4.67 11.81
C TYR A 211 1.31 5.63 11.63
N ALA A 212 0.08 5.14 11.86
CA ALA A 212 -1.12 5.93 11.70
C ALA A 212 -1.14 7.17 12.61
N ALA A 213 -0.74 7.01 13.88
CA ALA A 213 -0.68 8.09 14.86
C ALA A 213 0.33 9.17 14.45
N ARG A 214 1.52 8.76 14.04
CA ARG A 214 2.61 9.67 13.68
C ARG A 214 2.34 10.41 12.36
N VAL A 215 1.74 9.73 11.36
CA VAL A 215 1.30 10.40 10.13
C VAL A 215 0.21 11.45 10.44
N ARG A 216 -0.75 11.13 11.31
CA ARG A 216 -1.77 12.10 11.75
C ARG A 216 -1.18 13.28 12.52
N ALA A 217 -0.11 13.05 13.27
CA ALA A 217 0.62 14.11 13.97
C ALA A 217 1.53 14.97 13.05
N GLY A 218 1.69 14.59 11.77
CA GLY A 218 2.57 15.26 10.82
C GLY A 218 4.06 15.00 11.05
N GLU A 219 4.41 13.92 11.74
CA GLU A 219 5.80 13.57 12.06
C GLU A 219 6.52 12.87 10.89
N GLY A 220 5.80 12.29 9.97
CA GLY A 220 6.36 11.60 8.81
C GLY A 220 6.89 12.57 7.75
N ARG A 221 8.13 12.40 7.31
CA ARG A 221 8.70 13.13 6.19
C ARG A 221 8.61 12.29 4.92
N LEU A 222 7.99 12.84 3.87
CA LEU A 222 7.90 12.17 2.58
C LEU A 222 9.23 12.26 1.84
N PHE A 223 9.61 11.20 1.14
CA PHE A 223 10.83 11.18 0.33
C PHE A 223 10.64 10.46 -0.99
N THR A 224 11.49 10.79 -1.94
CA THR A 224 11.66 10.06 -3.21
C THR A 224 13.13 9.73 -3.43
N VAL A 225 13.38 8.61 -4.11
CA VAL A 225 14.72 8.19 -4.52
C VAL A 225 14.68 7.82 -5.98
N ASP A 226 15.34 8.59 -6.83
CA ASP A 226 15.58 8.21 -8.23
C ASP A 226 16.74 7.21 -8.27
N ARG A 227 16.56 6.14 -9.05
CA ARG A 227 17.56 5.09 -9.21
C ARG A 227 18.18 5.18 -10.59
N THR A 228 19.51 5.15 -10.65
CA THR A 228 20.25 5.16 -11.92
C THR A 228 20.01 3.87 -12.71
N GLU A 229 20.12 3.92 -14.02
CA GLU A 229 19.98 2.75 -14.90
C GLU A 229 20.97 1.65 -14.55
N GLU A 230 22.19 1.99 -14.10
CA GLU A 230 23.19 1.03 -13.63
C GLU A 230 22.70 0.28 -12.38
N ALA A 231 22.12 0.98 -11.40
CA ALA A 231 21.59 0.36 -10.19
C ALA A 231 20.38 -0.53 -10.46
N VAL A 232 19.65 -0.28 -11.56
CA VAL A 232 18.52 -1.10 -12.02
C VAL A 232 19.01 -2.31 -12.82
N SER A 233 20.09 -2.19 -13.61
CA SER A 233 20.61 -3.25 -14.48
C SER A 233 21.40 -4.32 -13.71
N MET A 234 22.10 -3.96 -12.63
CA MET A 234 22.90 -4.89 -11.82
C MET A 234 22.11 -6.02 -11.14
N ARG A 235 20.77 -5.99 -11.19
CA ARG A 235 19.91 -7.00 -10.55
C ARG A 235 18.99 -7.72 -11.55
N ARG A 236 19.37 -7.72 -12.84
CA ARG A 236 18.67 -8.50 -13.88
C ARG A 236 19.25 -9.91 -14.10
N ASP A 237 20.40 -10.16 -13.49
CA ASP A 237 21.12 -11.44 -13.48
C ASP A 237 20.92 -12.13 -12.11
#